data_9c5b42fed94f513dc3f4ce5fdd0650da
#
_entry.id   9c5b42fed94f513dc3f4ce5fdd0650da
#
_cell.length_a   1.000
_cell.length_b   1.000
_cell.length_c   1.000
_cell.angle_alpha   90.00
_cell.angle_beta   90.00
_cell.angle_gamma   90.00
#
_symmetry.space_group_name_H-M   'P 1'
#
loop_
_entity.id
_entity.type
_entity.pdbx_description
1 polymer ?
#
loop_
_entity_poly.entity_id
_entity_poly.type
_entity_poly.pdbx_seq_one_letter_code
_entity_poly.pdbx_strand_id
1 'polypeptide(L)'
;MEYKFKAEVKQVLDIVINSLYTDREIFVRELVSNASDASGKLRYQKLSKDEPVPEDSLKISITLDEKENTFAIEDGGVGMTGEELVENLGTIAHSGAKSFVEAVKAAKGNLSEGLIGQFGVGFYSVFMVSDRVDVYTAGEDGKGHHWSCDGSENFAIEDFDKKERGTKMSIWNCAHNVGGCLLYTSDAADDLIGVD
;
A
#
# COMPACT_ATOMS: atom_id res chain seq x y z
N MET A 1 -1.41 -3.10 20.33
CA MET A 1 -1.08 -4.54 20.52
C MET A 1 -0.01 -4.92 19.52
N GLU A 2 0.92 -5.76 19.90
CA GLU A 2 1.95 -6.28 19.02
C GLU A 2 1.53 -7.63 18.45
N TYR A 3 1.72 -7.82 17.16
CA TYR A 3 1.37 -9.02 16.42
C TYR A 3 2.61 -9.56 15.70
N LYS A 4 2.64 -10.85 15.48
CA LYS A 4 3.71 -11.48 14.69
C LYS A 4 3.16 -11.92 13.34
N PHE A 5 3.89 -11.63 12.27
CA PHE A 5 3.55 -12.14 10.96
C PHE A 5 3.58 -13.68 10.92
N LYS A 6 2.73 -14.26 10.09
CA LYS A 6 2.85 -15.67 9.77
C LYS A 6 4.16 -15.95 9.01
N ALA A 7 4.68 -17.16 9.16
CA ALA A 7 5.97 -17.54 8.57
C ALA A 7 6.04 -17.31 7.04
N GLU A 8 4.92 -17.48 6.36
CA GLU A 8 4.79 -17.25 4.92
C GLU A 8 4.97 -15.78 4.56
N VAL A 9 4.44 -14.86 5.39
CA VAL A 9 4.58 -13.41 5.19
C VAL A 9 6.04 -13.01 5.33
N LYS A 10 6.72 -13.53 6.34
CA LYS A 10 8.15 -13.28 6.54
C LYS A 10 8.97 -13.69 5.30
N GLN A 11 8.72 -14.87 4.74
CA GLN A 11 9.43 -15.31 3.53
C GLN A 11 9.19 -14.38 2.35
N VAL A 12 7.97 -13.86 2.20
CA VAL A 12 7.65 -12.89 1.14
C VAL A 12 8.36 -11.57 1.39
N LEU A 13 8.33 -11.04 2.62
CA LEU A 13 9.07 -9.83 2.99
C LEU A 13 10.57 -9.98 2.70
N ASP A 14 11.18 -11.08 3.13
CA ASP A 14 12.59 -11.35 2.88
C ASP A 14 12.92 -11.37 1.37
N ILE A 15 12.04 -11.94 0.55
CA ILE A 15 12.20 -11.96 -0.91
C ILE A 15 12.06 -10.54 -1.47
N VAL A 16 11.03 -9.81 -1.07
CA VAL A 16 10.74 -8.46 -1.58
C VAL A 16 11.84 -7.48 -1.19
N ILE A 17 12.26 -7.46 0.09
CA ILE A 17 13.29 -6.56 0.60
C ILE A 17 14.66 -6.84 -0.06
N ASN A 18 15.01 -8.12 -0.24
CA ASN A 18 16.32 -8.52 -0.76
C ASN A 18 16.34 -8.72 -2.28
N SER A 19 15.22 -8.53 -2.97
CA SER A 19 15.19 -8.66 -4.42
C SER A 19 15.91 -7.48 -5.08
N LEU A 20 16.81 -7.80 -6.03
CA LEU A 20 17.44 -6.82 -6.91
C LEU A 20 16.39 -6.31 -7.92
N TYR A 21 15.51 -5.46 -7.48
CA TYR A 21 14.49 -4.87 -8.33
C TYR A 21 15.13 -3.81 -9.22
N THR A 22 14.90 -3.94 -10.53
CA THR A 22 15.31 -2.93 -11.52
C THR A 22 14.34 -1.75 -11.50
N ASP A 23 13.10 -1.96 -11.03
CA ASP A 23 12.03 -0.98 -11.10
C ASP A 23 11.33 -0.83 -9.72
N ARG A 24 11.88 0.09 -8.92
CA ARG A 24 11.33 0.36 -7.58
C ARG A 24 9.99 1.09 -7.60
N GLU A 25 9.62 1.70 -8.72
CA GLU A 25 8.41 2.50 -8.90
C GLU A 25 7.13 1.66 -8.80
N ILE A 26 7.26 0.35 -8.92
CA ILE A 26 6.13 -0.57 -8.85
C ILE A 26 5.30 -0.37 -7.59
N PHE A 27 5.92 0.02 -6.45
CA PHE A 27 5.19 0.23 -5.22
C PHE A 27 4.13 1.34 -5.36
N VAL A 28 4.43 2.43 -6.08
CA VAL A 28 3.47 3.53 -6.32
C VAL A 28 2.25 3.00 -7.06
N ARG A 29 2.49 2.23 -8.13
CA ARG A 29 1.41 1.66 -8.93
C ARG A 29 0.54 0.70 -8.11
N GLU A 30 1.15 -0.16 -7.31
CA GLU A 30 0.42 -1.09 -6.45
C GLU A 30 -0.41 -0.35 -5.39
N LEU A 31 0.13 0.71 -4.78
CA LEU A 31 -0.59 1.50 -3.80
C LEU A 31 -1.76 2.27 -4.44
N VAL A 32 -1.56 2.87 -5.62
CA VAL A 32 -2.62 3.56 -6.36
C VAL A 32 -3.72 2.57 -6.76
N SER A 33 -3.35 1.37 -7.21
CA SER A 33 -4.31 0.31 -7.53
C SER A 33 -5.14 -0.08 -6.31
N ASN A 34 -4.50 -0.29 -5.16
CA ASN A 34 -5.19 -0.63 -3.91
C ASN A 34 -6.15 0.50 -3.46
N ALA A 35 -5.74 1.76 -3.55
CA ALA A 35 -6.56 2.92 -3.24
C ALA A 35 -7.77 3.04 -4.19
N SER A 36 -7.56 2.79 -5.48
CA SER A 36 -8.61 2.76 -6.51
C SER A 36 -9.63 1.64 -6.23
N ASP A 37 -9.15 0.45 -5.88
CA ASP A 37 -10.01 -0.68 -5.54
C ASP A 37 -10.84 -0.41 -4.28
N ALA A 38 -10.25 0.21 -3.25
CA ALA A 38 -10.94 0.62 -2.02
C ALA A 38 -12.07 1.62 -2.32
N SER A 39 -11.79 2.61 -3.16
CA SER A 39 -12.77 3.60 -3.63
C SER A 39 -13.88 2.95 -4.47
N GLY A 40 -13.52 2.04 -5.38
CA GLY A 40 -14.46 1.27 -6.20
C GLY A 40 -15.40 0.40 -5.36
N LYS A 41 -14.86 -0.26 -4.32
CA LYS A 41 -15.64 -1.05 -3.36
C LYS A 41 -16.64 -0.17 -2.60
N LEU A 42 -16.21 1.00 -2.12
CA LEU A 42 -17.11 1.95 -1.44
C LEU A 42 -18.24 2.41 -2.36
N ARG A 43 -17.88 2.80 -3.59
CA ARG A 43 -18.88 3.19 -4.61
C ARG A 43 -19.90 2.09 -4.84
N TYR A 44 -19.46 0.86 -5.01
CA TYR A 44 -20.36 -0.29 -5.20
C TYR A 44 -21.28 -0.50 -3.99
N GLN A 45 -20.72 -0.44 -2.75
CA GLN A 45 -21.50 -0.57 -1.51
C GLN A 45 -22.57 0.51 -1.40
N LYS A 46 -22.25 1.77 -1.73
CA LYS A 46 -23.19 2.90 -1.67
C LYS A 46 -24.29 2.76 -2.72
N LEU A 47 -23.94 2.48 -3.97
CA LEU A 47 -24.92 2.29 -5.05
C LEU A 47 -25.84 1.10 -4.81
N SER A 48 -25.34 0.01 -4.23
CA SER A 48 -26.19 -1.16 -3.91
C SER A 48 -27.22 -0.90 -2.80
N LYS A 49 -27.02 0.17 -2.02
CA LYS A 49 -27.94 0.62 -0.95
C LYS A 49 -28.77 1.85 -1.35
N ASP A 50 -28.72 2.27 -2.62
CA ASP A 50 -29.31 3.53 -3.12
C ASP A 50 -28.85 4.78 -2.33
N GLU A 51 -27.61 4.76 -1.80
CA GLU A 51 -27.01 5.86 -1.06
C GLU A 51 -26.16 6.73 -1.99
N PRO A 52 -26.10 8.06 -1.77
CA PRO A 52 -25.22 8.93 -2.53
C PRO A 52 -23.74 8.60 -2.28
N VAL A 53 -22.93 8.65 -3.33
CA VAL A 53 -21.48 8.49 -3.25
C VAL A 53 -20.87 9.88 -3.08
N PRO A 54 -20.19 10.18 -1.95
CA PRO A 54 -19.51 11.46 -1.77
C PRO A 54 -18.36 11.60 -2.79
N GLU A 55 -18.25 12.74 -3.47
CA GLU A 55 -17.20 12.97 -4.47
C GLU A 55 -15.80 12.83 -3.86
N ASP A 56 -15.59 13.35 -2.66
CA ASP A 56 -14.31 13.26 -1.96
C ASP A 56 -13.90 11.82 -1.62
N SER A 57 -14.86 10.89 -1.51
CA SER A 57 -14.58 9.48 -1.25
C SER A 57 -13.92 8.74 -2.43
N LEU A 58 -13.92 9.35 -3.61
CA LEU A 58 -13.27 8.80 -4.81
C LEU A 58 -11.90 9.44 -5.08
N LYS A 59 -11.49 10.39 -4.24
CA LYS A 59 -10.22 11.10 -4.40
C LYS A 59 -9.08 10.26 -3.83
N ILE A 60 -8.00 10.17 -4.60
CA ILE A 60 -6.71 9.63 -4.15
C ILE A 60 -5.75 10.81 -4.10
N SER A 61 -5.13 11.03 -2.94
CA SER A 61 -4.16 12.10 -2.73
C SER A 61 -2.78 11.51 -2.48
N ILE A 62 -1.77 12.04 -3.17
CA ILE A 62 -0.37 11.66 -2.96
C ILE A 62 0.36 12.91 -2.45
N THR A 63 1.14 12.75 -1.40
CA THR A 63 1.93 13.82 -0.78
C THR A 63 3.37 13.36 -0.63
N LEU A 64 4.30 14.20 -1.05
CA LEU A 64 5.74 14.04 -0.84
C LEU A 64 6.20 15.09 0.15
N ASP A 65 6.90 14.69 1.20
CA ASP A 65 7.59 15.60 2.11
C ASP A 65 9.08 15.31 2.06
N GLU A 66 9.82 16.17 1.38
CA GLU A 66 11.28 16.03 1.21
C GLU A 66 12.02 16.26 2.54
N LYS A 67 11.47 17.06 3.46
CA LYS A 67 12.12 17.38 4.75
C LYS A 67 12.03 16.20 5.70
N GLU A 68 10.84 15.61 5.79
CA GLU A 68 10.60 14.42 6.62
C GLU A 68 10.97 13.13 5.89
N ASN A 69 11.35 13.24 4.61
CA ASN A 69 11.69 12.09 3.76
C ASN A 69 10.55 11.06 3.69
N THR A 70 9.31 11.54 3.53
CA THR A 70 8.12 10.69 3.51
C THR A 70 7.35 10.79 2.21
N PHE A 71 6.77 9.66 1.81
CA PHE A 71 5.73 9.56 0.79
C PHE A 71 4.43 9.17 1.49
N ALA A 72 3.34 9.84 1.21
CA ALA A 72 2.03 9.46 1.72
C ALA A 72 1.02 9.34 0.58
N ILE A 73 0.17 8.31 0.68
CA ILE A 73 -1.02 8.14 -0.18
C ILE A 73 -2.24 8.03 0.71
N GLU A 74 -3.32 8.70 0.31
CA GLU A 74 -4.58 8.73 1.05
C GLU A 74 -5.76 8.54 0.10
N ASP A 75 -6.71 7.68 0.48
CA ASP A 75 -7.97 7.43 -0.18
C ASP A 75 -9.15 7.57 0.76
N GLY A 76 -10.31 7.93 0.22
CA GLY A 76 -11.58 7.98 0.92
C GLY A 76 -12.41 6.69 0.75
N GLY A 77 -11.80 5.57 0.45
CA GLY A 77 -12.46 4.30 0.14
C GLY A 77 -13.10 3.60 1.34
N VAL A 78 -13.26 2.29 1.25
CA VAL A 78 -13.92 1.48 2.30
C VAL A 78 -13.21 1.49 3.63
N GLY A 79 -11.89 1.76 3.67
CA GLY A 79 -11.09 1.61 4.87
C GLY A 79 -11.02 0.17 5.36
N MET A 80 -10.49 -0.01 6.57
CA MET A 80 -10.37 -1.33 7.21
C MET A 80 -10.72 -1.24 8.70
N THR A 81 -11.40 -2.27 9.20
CA THR A 81 -11.57 -2.52 10.64
C THR A 81 -10.28 -3.11 11.21
N GLY A 82 -10.17 -3.18 12.55
CA GLY A 82 -9.02 -3.81 13.19
C GLY A 82 -8.81 -5.28 12.82
N GLU A 83 -9.89 -6.04 12.62
CA GLU A 83 -9.83 -7.43 12.17
C GLU A 83 -9.34 -7.53 10.73
N GLU A 84 -9.87 -6.68 9.83
CA GLU A 84 -9.44 -6.62 8.44
C GLU A 84 -7.97 -6.19 8.30
N LEU A 85 -7.45 -5.33 9.18
CA LEU A 85 -6.03 -4.99 9.21
C LEU A 85 -5.16 -6.21 9.48
N VAL A 86 -5.52 -7.04 10.46
CA VAL A 86 -4.80 -8.29 10.76
C VAL A 86 -4.89 -9.25 9.58
N GLU A 87 -6.05 -9.36 8.96
CA GLU A 87 -6.27 -10.27 7.83
C GLU A 87 -5.54 -9.81 6.56
N ASN A 88 -5.68 -8.53 6.19
CA ASN A 88 -5.17 -8.00 4.92
C ASN A 88 -3.69 -7.64 4.96
N LEU A 89 -3.20 -7.10 6.08
CA LEU A 89 -1.81 -6.65 6.22
C LEU A 89 -0.96 -7.57 7.10
N GLY A 90 -1.57 -8.39 7.95
CA GLY A 90 -0.87 -9.35 8.80
C GLY A 90 -0.78 -10.75 8.22
N THR A 91 -1.55 -11.03 7.17
CA THR A 91 -1.55 -12.34 6.50
C THR A 91 -1.58 -12.15 5.00
N ILE A 92 -0.67 -12.77 4.29
CA ILE A 92 -0.82 -12.89 2.84
C ILE A 92 -1.94 -13.89 2.59
N ALA A 93 -2.91 -13.55 1.73
CA ALA A 93 -4.05 -14.38 1.40
C ALA A 93 -3.63 -15.84 1.21
N HIS A 94 -4.33 -16.75 1.86
CA HIS A 94 -3.95 -18.16 2.14
C HIS A 94 -3.37 -18.98 0.99
N SER A 95 -3.57 -18.58 -0.26
CA SER A 95 -3.03 -19.28 -1.44
C SER A 95 -1.85 -18.58 -2.11
N GLY A 96 -1.66 -17.28 -1.85
CA GLY A 96 -0.73 -16.45 -2.61
C GLY A 96 0.74 -16.58 -2.19
N ALA A 97 1.02 -16.61 -0.89
CA ALA A 97 2.40 -16.55 -0.41
C ALA A 97 3.26 -17.74 -0.85
N LYS A 98 2.78 -18.95 -0.65
CA LYS A 98 3.53 -20.16 -1.01
C LYS A 98 3.74 -20.24 -2.52
N SER A 99 2.69 -20.01 -3.29
CA SER A 99 2.74 -20.00 -4.75
C SER A 99 3.63 -18.87 -5.28
N PHE A 100 3.64 -17.70 -4.61
CA PHE A 100 4.55 -16.60 -4.92
C PHE A 100 6.01 -16.99 -4.71
N VAL A 101 6.35 -17.57 -3.56
CA VAL A 101 7.71 -18.03 -3.26
C VAL A 101 8.19 -19.09 -4.28
N GLU A 102 7.32 -20.01 -4.66
CA GLU A 102 7.63 -21.01 -5.69
C GLU A 102 7.83 -20.37 -7.07
N ALA A 103 6.98 -19.42 -7.44
CA ALA A 103 7.09 -18.69 -8.71
C ALA A 103 8.38 -17.85 -8.78
N VAL A 104 8.77 -17.17 -7.71
CA VAL A 104 10.03 -16.40 -7.63
C VAL A 104 11.24 -17.32 -7.75
N LYS A 105 11.23 -18.48 -7.09
CA LYS A 105 12.28 -19.50 -7.24
C LYS A 105 12.40 -20.01 -8.67
N ALA A 106 11.26 -20.26 -9.33
CA ALA A 106 11.23 -20.68 -10.73
C ALA A 106 11.76 -19.59 -11.68
N ALA A 107 11.50 -18.33 -11.37
CA ALA A 107 12.02 -17.16 -12.08
C ALA A 107 13.48 -16.79 -11.73
N LYS A 108 14.18 -17.64 -10.98
CA LYS A 108 15.58 -17.44 -10.53
C LYS A 108 15.79 -16.12 -9.78
N GLY A 109 14.82 -15.74 -8.96
CA GLY A 109 14.87 -14.52 -8.15
C GLY A 109 14.46 -13.24 -8.89
N ASN A 110 14.13 -13.31 -10.18
CA ASN A 110 13.60 -12.16 -10.90
C ASN A 110 12.13 -11.94 -10.54
N LEU A 111 11.88 -10.88 -9.79
CA LEU A 111 10.52 -10.39 -9.54
C LEU A 111 10.06 -9.56 -10.74
N SER A 112 8.93 -9.90 -11.33
CA SER A 112 8.27 -9.11 -12.34
C SER A 112 6.98 -8.48 -11.77
N GLU A 113 6.56 -7.36 -12.34
CA GLU A 113 5.31 -6.70 -11.98
C GLU A 113 4.12 -7.67 -11.99
N GLY A 114 4.04 -8.51 -13.02
CA GLY A 114 2.97 -9.49 -13.16
C GLY A 114 2.92 -10.49 -12.00
N LEU A 115 4.07 -10.87 -11.43
CA LEU A 115 4.14 -11.77 -10.27
C LEU A 115 3.55 -11.11 -9.01
N ILE A 116 3.91 -9.85 -8.74
CA ILE A 116 3.44 -9.13 -7.54
C ILE A 116 1.91 -8.97 -7.56
N GLY A 117 1.35 -8.47 -8.66
CA GLY A 117 -0.09 -8.28 -8.81
C GLY A 117 -0.86 -9.61 -8.80
N GLN A 118 -0.34 -10.64 -9.48
CA GLN A 118 -0.98 -11.96 -9.56
C GLN A 118 -1.17 -12.63 -8.20
N PHE A 119 -0.23 -12.42 -7.27
CA PHE A 119 -0.25 -13.07 -5.95
C PHE A 119 -0.76 -12.18 -4.81
N GLY A 120 -1.20 -10.94 -5.12
CA GLY A 120 -1.76 -10.02 -4.12
C GLY A 120 -0.75 -9.59 -3.06
N VAL A 121 0.54 -9.55 -3.41
CA VAL A 121 1.62 -9.15 -2.49
C VAL A 121 2.08 -7.71 -2.72
N GLY A 122 1.31 -6.95 -3.52
CA GLY A 122 1.65 -5.59 -3.94
C GLY A 122 1.89 -4.62 -2.78
N PHE A 123 1.12 -4.74 -1.70
CA PHE A 123 1.32 -3.94 -0.50
C PHE A 123 2.76 -4.02 0.03
N TYR A 124 3.34 -5.21 0.05
CA TYR A 124 4.68 -5.40 0.64
C TYR A 124 5.81 -4.82 -0.21
N SER A 125 5.52 -4.40 -1.45
CA SER A 125 6.51 -3.71 -2.31
C SER A 125 7.03 -2.41 -1.69
N VAL A 126 6.28 -1.78 -0.78
CA VAL A 126 6.71 -0.59 -0.04
C VAL A 126 8.00 -0.81 0.75
N PHE A 127 8.26 -2.01 1.23
CA PHE A 127 9.46 -2.34 1.98
C PHE A 127 10.73 -2.45 1.13
N MET A 128 10.63 -2.37 -0.19
CA MET A 128 11.79 -2.21 -1.08
C MET A 128 12.39 -0.81 -1.03
N VAL A 129 11.60 0.17 -0.59
CA VAL A 129 11.97 1.59 -0.65
C VAL A 129 11.89 2.30 0.70
N SER A 130 11.40 1.64 1.74
CA SER A 130 11.14 2.26 3.05
C SER A 130 11.64 1.42 4.20
N ASP A 131 12.00 2.09 5.29
CA ASP A 131 12.39 1.46 6.55
C ASP A 131 11.20 1.31 7.51
N ARG A 132 10.09 2.00 7.23
CA ARG A 132 8.90 1.97 8.06
C ARG A 132 7.66 2.37 7.26
N VAL A 133 6.56 1.69 7.56
CA VAL A 133 5.24 1.98 7.00
C VAL A 133 4.24 2.15 8.14
N ASP A 134 3.48 3.24 8.09
CA ASP A 134 2.35 3.51 8.98
C ASP A 134 1.06 3.59 8.15
N VAL A 135 0.03 2.86 8.57
CA VAL A 135 -1.30 2.85 7.94
C VAL A 135 -2.34 3.33 8.93
N TYR A 136 -3.00 4.43 8.62
CA TYR A 136 -4.10 5.00 9.40
C TYR A 136 -5.39 4.73 8.64
N THR A 137 -6.32 4.01 9.23
CA THR A 137 -7.53 3.60 8.53
C THR A 137 -8.76 3.61 9.44
N ALA A 138 -9.94 3.83 8.86
CA ALA A 138 -11.22 3.65 9.51
C ALA A 138 -12.18 2.95 8.55
N GLY A 139 -12.73 1.83 8.99
CA GLY A 139 -13.66 1.00 8.24
C GLY A 139 -15.13 1.38 8.46
N GLU A 140 -16.02 0.42 8.20
CA GLU A 140 -17.46 0.62 8.35
C GLU A 140 -17.93 0.70 9.80
N ASP A 141 -17.15 0.20 10.74
CA ASP A 141 -17.41 0.27 12.18
C ASP A 141 -17.16 1.67 12.79
N GLY A 142 -16.61 2.60 11.99
CA GLY A 142 -16.32 3.98 12.37
C GLY A 142 -15.19 4.11 13.40
N LYS A 143 -14.44 3.03 13.65
CA LYS A 143 -13.28 3.05 14.53
C LYS A 143 -12.01 3.28 13.72
N GLY A 144 -11.18 4.20 14.19
CA GLY A 144 -9.88 4.45 13.60
C GLY A 144 -8.81 3.53 14.21
N HIS A 145 -7.92 3.07 13.34
CA HIS A 145 -6.79 2.21 13.69
C HIS A 145 -5.51 2.73 13.06
N HIS A 146 -4.41 2.54 13.77
CA HIS A 146 -3.05 2.76 13.28
C HIS A 146 -2.30 1.43 13.27
N TRP A 147 -1.89 1.00 12.10
CA TRP A 147 -1.02 -0.14 11.88
C TRP A 147 0.38 0.36 11.56
N SER A 148 1.41 -0.26 12.14
CA SER A 148 2.82 0.09 11.85
C SER A 148 3.71 -1.13 11.76
N CYS A 149 4.69 -1.07 10.85
CA CYS A 149 5.71 -2.09 10.65
C CYS A 149 7.00 -1.45 10.12
N ASP A 150 8.14 -1.95 10.59
CA ASP A 150 9.49 -1.57 10.17
C ASP A 150 10.16 -2.61 9.25
N GLY A 151 9.35 -3.48 8.64
CA GLY A 151 9.85 -4.59 7.82
C GLY A 151 10.37 -5.79 8.62
N SER A 152 10.28 -5.75 9.96
CA SER A 152 10.64 -6.86 10.83
C SER A 152 9.57 -7.96 10.86
N GLU A 153 9.74 -8.94 11.76
CA GLU A 153 8.79 -10.03 11.95
C GLU A 153 7.48 -9.61 12.63
N ASN A 154 7.42 -8.38 13.16
CA ASN A 154 6.32 -7.90 13.98
C ASN A 154 5.67 -6.67 13.33
N PHE A 155 4.40 -6.49 13.64
CA PHE A 155 3.65 -5.28 13.37
C PHE A 155 2.81 -4.91 14.60
N ALA A 156 2.48 -3.64 14.73
CA ALA A 156 1.63 -3.15 15.82
C ALA A 156 0.30 -2.64 15.27
N ILE A 157 -0.77 -2.81 16.04
CA ILE A 157 -2.06 -2.17 15.80
C ILE A 157 -2.48 -1.47 17.08
N GLU A 158 -2.86 -0.20 16.93
CA GLU A 158 -3.30 0.67 18.01
C GLU A 158 -4.60 1.38 17.60
N ASP A 159 -5.43 1.73 18.60
CA ASP A 159 -6.58 2.58 18.34
C ASP A 159 -6.10 3.99 17.99
N PHE A 160 -6.75 4.60 17.01
CA PHE A 160 -6.38 5.92 16.49
C PHE A 160 -7.64 6.76 16.24
N ASP A 161 -7.59 8.06 16.55
CA ASP A 161 -8.73 8.97 16.33
C ASP A 161 -8.82 9.42 14.86
N LYS A 162 -9.10 8.47 13.95
CA LYS A 162 -9.46 8.76 12.57
C LYS A 162 -10.96 8.65 12.41
N LYS A 163 -11.62 9.81 12.23
CA LYS A 163 -13.10 9.90 12.13
C LYS A 163 -13.60 9.62 10.73
N GLU A 164 -12.82 9.99 9.73
CA GLU A 164 -13.18 9.85 8.34
C GLU A 164 -12.83 8.46 7.82
N ARG A 165 -13.79 7.84 7.12
CA ARG A 165 -13.61 6.55 6.46
C ARG A 165 -12.53 6.66 5.39
N GLY A 166 -11.78 5.58 5.20
CA GLY A 166 -10.70 5.50 4.21
C GLY A 166 -9.37 5.16 4.83
N THR A 167 -8.32 5.19 4.01
CA THR A 167 -6.97 4.79 4.42
C THR A 167 -5.97 5.86 4.04
N LYS A 168 -5.06 6.17 4.97
CA LYS A 168 -3.84 6.94 4.72
C LYS A 168 -2.64 6.07 5.05
N MET A 169 -1.74 5.94 4.11
CA MET A 169 -0.48 5.23 4.28
C MET A 169 0.67 6.23 4.22
N SER A 170 1.55 6.20 5.21
CA SER A 170 2.78 6.98 5.26
C SER A 170 4.00 6.05 5.21
N ILE A 171 4.91 6.33 4.31
CA ILE A 171 6.08 5.53 3.98
C ILE A 171 7.31 6.37 4.28
N TRP A 172 8.14 5.90 5.22
CA TRP A 172 9.26 6.65 5.77
C TRP A 172 10.58 6.27 5.09
N ASN A 173 11.49 7.26 4.98
CA ASN A 173 12.79 7.13 4.32
C ASN A 173 12.71 6.80 2.82
N CYS A 174 11.56 7.11 2.21
CA CYS A 174 11.27 6.79 0.82
C CYS A 174 11.88 7.79 -0.17
N ALA A 175 11.95 9.09 0.17
CA ALA A 175 12.31 10.15 -0.78
C ALA A 175 13.73 10.03 -1.34
N HIS A 176 14.71 9.55 -0.55
CA HIS A 176 16.07 9.27 -1.05
C HIS A 176 16.10 8.13 -2.07
N ASN A 177 15.16 7.19 -1.97
CA ASN A 177 15.07 6.04 -2.87
C ASN A 177 14.18 6.29 -4.08
N VAL A 178 13.29 7.28 -4.03
CA VAL A 178 12.21 7.55 -5.01
C VAL A 178 12.28 8.95 -5.58
N GLY A 179 12.94 9.90 -4.89
CA GLY A 179 12.99 11.32 -5.27
C GLY A 179 13.50 11.58 -6.69
N GLY A 180 14.43 10.74 -7.19
CA GLY A 180 14.85 10.80 -8.59
C GLY A 180 13.77 10.37 -9.58
N CYS A 181 12.85 9.52 -9.17
CA CYS A 181 11.86 8.89 -10.02
C CYS A 181 10.57 9.70 -10.15
N LEU A 182 10.10 10.26 -9.02
CA LEU A 182 8.87 11.07 -9.01
C LEU A 182 9.10 12.50 -9.54
N LEU A 183 10.32 13.04 -9.42
CA LEU A 183 10.70 14.31 -10.07
C LEU A 183 10.72 14.16 -11.60
N TYR A 184 11.15 13.02 -12.12
CA TYR A 184 11.14 12.77 -13.58
C TYR A 184 9.73 12.67 -14.16
N THR A 185 8.75 12.16 -13.39
CA THR A 185 7.35 12.09 -13.85
C THR A 185 6.63 13.43 -13.78
N SER A 186 6.99 14.33 -12.85
CA SER A 186 6.43 15.68 -12.79
C SER A 186 6.96 16.57 -13.93
N ASP A 187 8.25 16.50 -14.26
CA ASP A 187 8.83 17.24 -15.39
C ASP A 187 8.26 16.77 -16.75
N ALA A 188 8.00 15.46 -16.91
CA ALA A 188 7.37 14.94 -18.13
C ALA A 188 5.89 15.36 -18.28
N ALA A 189 5.20 15.70 -17.17
CA ALA A 189 3.84 16.22 -17.20
C ALA A 189 3.80 17.71 -17.54
N ASP A 190 4.79 18.49 -17.11
CA ASP A 190 4.91 19.90 -17.43
C ASP A 190 5.32 20.14 -18.89
N ASP A 191 6.10 19.27 -19.50
CA ASP A 191 6.46 19.35 -20.94
C ASP A 191 5.27 19.05 -21.87
N LEU A 192 4.19 18.43 -21.37
CA LEU A 192 2.98 18.16 -22.17
C LEU A 192 1.93 19.30 -22.13
N ILE A 193 2.14 20.36 -21.34
CA ILE A 193 1.25 21.52 -21.24
C ILE A 193 1.81 22.75 -22.00
N GLY A 194 2.88 22.59 -22.74
CA GLY A 194 3.36 23.58 -23.70
C GLY A 194 2.44 23.60 -24.94
N VAL A 195 1.32 24.30 -24.83
CA VAL A 195 0.45 24.59 -25.98
C VAL A 195 0.53 26.07 -26.25
N ASP A 196 0.97 26.41 -27.46
CA ASP A 196 0.83 27.71 -28.15
C ASP A 196 -0.64 28.17 -28.22
#